data_a27428694cb157509a13946e23b2de3e
#
_entry.id   a27428694cb157509a13946e23b2de3e
#
_cell.length_a   1.000
_cell.length_b   1.000
_cell.length_c   1.000
_cell.angle_alpha   90.00
_cell.angle_beta   90.00
_cell.angle_gamma   90.00
#
_symmetry.space_group_name_H-M   'P 1'
#
loop_
_entity.id
_entity.type
_entity.pdbx_description
1 polymer ?
#
loop_
_entity_poly.entity_id
_entity_poly.type
_entity_poly.pdbx_seq_one_letter_code
_entity_poly.pdbx_strand_id
1 'polypeptide(L)'
;RPQSMGRESIRYCGSMLKYSVSEWEQEKSVTEVILEAPGQEPVIQLHPLHPLREICVIRGRLEEILEANKDSICEDYVSIVLTDEEELYQPKEQLERIFTHILEVRTERNRKLVQEWEDGQAEDTQTDPKLVFEQFFSQIQGRKLQEEEAAVLEEVFAKIREEEG
;
A
#
# COMPACT_ATOMS: atom_id res chain seq x y z
N ARG A 1 6.85 -1.95 16.49
CA ARG A 1 8.28 -2.07 16.76
C ARG A 1 8.57 -1.54 18.15
N PRO A 2 9.31 -2.27 19.03
CA PRO A 2 9.79 -1.78 20.31
C PRO A 2 10.70 -0.56 20.09
N GLN A 3 10.54 0.46 20.92
CA GLN A 3 11.33 1.70 20.84
C GLN A 3 11.73 2.16 22.24
N SER A 4 13.00 2.53 22.42
CA SER A 4 13.48 3.17 23.64
C SER A 4 13.36 4.69 23.54
N MET A 5 13.01 5.33 24.66
CA MET A 5 12.83 6.78 24.78
C MET A 5 13.92 7.37 25.67
N GLY A 6 15.10 7.64 25.12
CA GLY A 6 16.24 8.23 25.85
C GLY A 6 17.00 7.26 26.76
N ARG A 7 16.35 6.34 27.42
CA ARG A 7 16.95 5.25 28.24
C ARG A 7 16.34 3.91 27.80
N GLU A 8 17.11 2.83 27.91
CA GLU A 8 16.59 1.48 27.57
C GLU A 8 15.45 1.04 28.48
N SER A 9 15.47 1.49 29.74
CA SER A 9 14.42 1.22 30.73
C SER A 9 13.10 1.97 30.46
N ILE A 10 13.12 3.02 29.61
CA ILE A 10 11.92 3.76 29.19
C ILE A 10 11.64 3.38 27.75
N ARG A 11 10.68 2.48 27.57
CA ARG A 11 10.41 1.92 26.24
C ARG A 11 8.96 1.64 25.99
N TYR A 12 8.64 1.69 24.72
CA TYR A 12 7.37 1.24 24.18
C TYR A 12 7.53 -0.20 23.63
N CYS A 13 6.68 -1.13 24.06
CA CYS A 13 6.78 -2.55 23.68
C CYS A 13 6.45 -2.80 22.21
N GLY A 14 5.72 -1.89 21.57
CA GLY A 14 5.21 -2.08 20.23
C GLY A 14 3.96 -2.96 20.16
N SER A 15 3.45 -3.19 18.97
CA SER A 15 2.33 -4.10 18.72
C SER A 15 2.83 -5.55 18.60
N MET A 16 2.02 -6.51 19.05
CA MET A 16 2.34 -7.94 18.98
C MET A 16 2.27 -8.48 17.55
N LEU A 17 1.41 -7.91 16.72
CA LEU A 17 1.23 -8.30 15.31
C LEU A 17 1.50 -7.13 14.38
N LYS A 18 1.70 -7.43 13.11
CA LYS A 18 1.74 -6.46 12.02
C LYS A 18 0.31 -6.09 11.65
N TYR A 19 -0.05 -4.82 11.72
CA TYR A 19 -1.39 -4.33 11.37
C TYR A 19 -1.43 -3.55 10.06
N SER A 20 -0.28 -3.37 9.43
CA SER A 20 -0.16 -2.65 8.16
C SER A 20 0.88 -3.33 7.27
N VAL A 21 0.68 -3.26 5.96
CA VAL A 21 1.68 -3.69 4.97
C VAL A 21 3.01 -2.96 5.15
N SER A 22 3.01 -1.70 5.60
CA SER A 22 4.24 -0.94 5.88
C SER A 22 5.10 -1.53 7.00
N GLU A 23 4.56 -2.46 7.79
CA GLU A 23 5.26 -3.14 8.88
C GLU A 23 5.85 -4.50 8.47
N TRP A 24 5.82 -4.86 7.18
CA TRP A 24 6.19 -6.19 6.70
C TRP A 24 7.61 -6.63 7.07
N GLU A 25 8.56 -5.69 7.11
CA GLU A 25 9.96 -5.95 7.52
C GLU A 25 10.18 -5.97 9.04
N GLN A 26 9.15 -5.61 9.83
CA GLN A 26 9.33 -5.50 11.27
C GLN A 26 9.24 -6.87 11.95
N GLU A 27 10.24 -7.18 12.76
CA GLU A 27 10.15 -8.29 13.71
C GLU A 27 9.33 -7.85 14.92
N LYS A 28 8.32 -8.65 15.27
CA LYS A 28 7.49 -8.43 16.44
C LYS A 28 8.01 -9.23 17.61
N SER A 29 7.90 -8.67 18.82
CA SER A 29 8.42 -9.32 20.02
C SER A 29 7.62 -8.94 21.27
N VAL A 30 7.70 -9.81 22.27
CA VAL A 30 7.31 -9.50 23.65
C VAL A 30 8.55 -8.99 24.38
N THR A 31 8.36 -7.93 25.16
CA THR A 31 9.41 -7.40 26.03
C THR A 31 9.24 -7.95 27.43
N GLU A 32 10.21 -8.71 27.90
CA GLU A 32 10.32 -9.16 29.29
C GLU A 32 11.18 -8.16 30.07
N VAL A 33 10.69 -7.78 31.26
CA VAL A 33 11.39 -6.86 32.16
C VAL A 33 11.64 -7.59 33.47
N ILE A 34 12.91 -7.81 33.80
CA ILE A 34 13.33 -8.48 35.03
C ILE A 34 13.84 -7.43 36.00
N LEU A 35 13.20 -7.38 37.19
CA LEU A 35 13.59 -6.50 38.30
C LEU A 35 14.18 -7.39 39.43
N GLU A 36 15.51 -7.37 39.57
CA GLU A 36 16.18 -8.24 40.55
C GLU A 36 16.15 -7.64 41.96
N ALA A 37 16.39 -6.34 42.10
CA ALA A 37 16.36 -5.66 43.38
C ALA A 37 15.98 -4.18 43.28
N PRO A 38 15.44 -3.55 44.33
CA PRO A 38 15.16 -2.13 44.37
C PRO A 38 16.42 -1.29 44.14
N GLY A 39 16.35 -0.33 43.18
CA GLY A 39 17.44 0.57 42.82
C GLY A 39 18.41 -0.01 41.78
N GLN A 40 18.26 -1.23 41.34
CA GLN A 40 19.00 -1.76 40.20
C GLN A 40 18.29 -1.45 38.88
N GLU A 41 19.07 -1.34 37.81
CA GLU A 41 18.51 -1.20 36.47
C GLU A 41 17.81 -2.48 36.01
N PRO A 42 16.64 -2.38 35.36
CA PRO A 42 15.94 -3.55 34.88
C PRO A 42 16.69 -4.22 33.74
N VAL A 43 16.69 -5.54 33.73
CA VAL A 43 17.17 -6.34 32.60
C VAL A 43 16.03 -6.48 31.59
N ILE A 44 16.29 -6.12 30.35
CA ILE A 44 15.32 -6.15 29.26
C ILE A 44 15.66 -7.29 28.31
N GLN A 45 14.71 -8.19 28.09
CA GLN A 45 14.82 -9.29 27.12
C GLN A 45 13.69 -9.19 26.10
N LEU A 46 14.04 -9.39 24.83
CA LEU A 46 13.08 -9.40 23.72
C LEU A 46 12.90 -10.85 23.23
N HIS A 47 11.66 -11.32 23.29
CA HIS A 47 11.27 -12.64 22.78
C HIS A 47 10.56 -12.46 21.45
N PRO A 48 11.13 -12.93 20.32
CA PRO A 48 10.51 -12.78 19.00
C PRO A 48 9.18 -13.54 18.94
N LEU A 49 8.22 -12.95 18.26
CA LEU A 49 6.91 -13.55 17.98
C LEU A 49 6.86 -14.02 16.54
N HIS A 50 6.42 -15.26 16.36
CA HIS A 50 6.15 -15.85 15.06
C HIS A 50 4.64 -15.97 14.89
N PRO A 51 4.01 -15.14 14.04
CA PRO A 51 2.59 -15.21 13.77
C PRO A 51 2.24 -16.48 12.98
N LEU A 52 0.97 -16.90 13.01
CA LEU A 52 0.49 -18.03 12.21
C LEU A 52 0.62 -17.76 10.71
N ARG A 53 0.44 -16.49 10.30
CA ARG A 53 0.62 -16.00 8.95
C ARG A 53 1.38 -14.70 8.99
N GLU A 54 2.36 -14.57 8.13
CA GLU A 54 3.13 -13.35 7.99
C GLU A 54 2.45 -12.35 7.04
N ILE A 55 2.92 -11.09 7.06
CA ILE A 55 2.64 -10.12 6.03
C ILE A 55 3.89 -10.02 5.16
N CYS A 56 3.75 -10.32 3.88
CA CYS A 56 4.82 -10.30 2.90
C CYS A 56 4.51 -9.30 1.77
N VAL A 57 5.55 -8.68 1.23
CA VAL A 57 5.46 -7.86 0.01
C VAL A 57 6.21 -8.57 -1.10
N ILE A 58 5.50 -8.89 -2.18
CA ILE A 58 6.06 -9.54 -3.37
C ILE A 58 6.10 -8.51 -4.49
N ARG A 59 7.27 -8.32 -5.10
CA ARG A 59 7.45 -7.39 -6.22
C ARG A 59 8.09 -8.10 -7.39
N GLY A 60 7.50 -7.95 -8.57
CA GLY A 60 8.00 -8.54 -9.79
C GLY A 60 6.99 -8.50 -10.93
N ARG A 61 7.33 -9.10 -12.05
CA ARG A 61 6.42 -9.27 -13.17
C ARG A 61 5.43 -10.38 -12.85
N LEU A 62 4.21 -10.25 -13.35
CA LEU A 62 3.15 -11.23 -13.09
C LEU A 62 3.58 -12.67 -13.43
N GLU A 63 4.17 -12.86 -14.61
CA GLU A 63 4.62 -14.17 -15.08
C GLU A 63 5.71 -14.77 -14.16
N GLU A 64 6.66 -13.96 -13.72
CA GLU A 64 7.74 -14.39 -12.81
C GLU A 64 7.19 -14.80 -11.44
N ILE A 65 6.22 -14.04 -10.91
CA ILE A 65 5.57 -14.33 -9.62
C ILE A 65 4.79 -15.64 -9.71
N LEU A 66 4.03 -15.85 -10.79
CA LEU A 66 3.26 -17.07 -11.00
C LEU A 66 4.18 -18.29 -11.15
N GLU A 67 5.26 -18.17 -11.93
CA GLU A 67 6.19 -19.28 -12.16
C GLU A 67 6.96 -19.64 -10.88
N ALA A 68 7.41 -18.65 -10.11
CA ALA A 68 8.15 -18.88 -8.86
C ALA A 68 7.32 -19.57 -7.78
N ASN A 69 6.00 -19.44 -7.81
CA ASN A 69 5.11 -19.95 -6.77
C ASN A 69 4.14 -21.04 -7.26
N LYS A 70 4.31 -21.55 -8.49
CA LYS A 70 3.38 -22.51 -9.11
C LYS A 70 3.17 -23.81 -8.35
N ASP A 71 4.18 -24.25 -7.59
CA ASP A 71 4.20 -25.55 -6.91
C ASP A 71 3.73 -25.48 -5.46
N SER A 72 3.36 -24.29 -4.97
CA SER A 72 2.94 -24.11 -3.57
C SER A 72 1.81 -23.09 -3.43
N ILE A 73 0.88 -23.37 -2.50
CA ILE A 73 -0.13 -22.40 -2.10
C ILE A 73 0.43 -21.59 -0.94
N CYS A 74 0.46 -20.27 -1.08
CA CYS A 74 0.89 -19.38 -0.02
C CYS A 74 -0.30 -18.97 0.85
N GLU A 75 -0.24 -19.29 2.14
CA GLU A 75 -1.28 -18.94 3.12
C GLU A 75 -0.99 -17.62 3.87
N ASP A 76 0.14 -16.99 3.64
CA ASP A 76 0.47 -15.70 4.22
C ASP A 76 -0.35 -14.56 3.60
N TYR A 77 -0.40 -13.43 4.31
CA TYR A 77 -0.99 -12.21 3.79
C TYR A 77 -0.01 -11.52 2.84
N VAL A 78 -0.39 -11.35 1.57
CA VAL A 78 0.51 -10.81 0.57
C VAL A 78 0.01 -9.47 0.01
N SER A 79 0.92 -8.50 -0.10
CA SER A 79 0.77 -7.31 -0.92
C SER A 79 1.64 -7.47 -2.15
N ILE A 80 1.04 -7.39 -3.34
CA ILE A 80 1.72 -7.66 -4.60
C ILE A 80 1.89 -6.37 -5.39
N VAL A 81 3.12 -6.09 -5.79
CA VAL A 81 3.50 -4.93 -6.61
C VAL A 81 3.97 -5.44 -7.97
N LEU A 82 3.13 -5.28 -8.97
CA LEU A 82 3.42 -5.67 -10.34
C LEU A 82 4.26 -4.60 -11.04
N THR A 83 5.35 -5.06 -11.67
CA THR A 83 6.31 -4.18 -12.39
C THR A 83 6.14 -4.23 -13.89
N ASP A 84 5.08 -4.89 -14.39
CA ASP A 84 4.78 -5.01 -15.80
C ASP A 84 4.49 -3.63 -16.41
N GLU A 85 5.04 -3.37 -17.59
CA GLU A 85 4.83 -2.14 -18.36
C GLU A 85 3.55 -2.21 -19.19
N GLU A 86 3.14 -3.44 -19.56
CA GLU A 86 1.97 -3.69 -20.37
C GLU A 86 0.71 -3.80 -19.50
N GLU A 87 -0.45 -3.61 -20.13
CA GLU A 87 -1.74 -3.79 -19.47
C GLU A 87 -2.00 -5.27 -19.25
N LEU A 88 -2.18 -5.64 -17.99
CA LEU A 88 -2.40 -7.03 -17.59
C LEU A 88 -3.90 -7.36 -17.58
N TYR A 89 -4.23 -8.50 -18.18
CA TYR A 89 -5.60 -9.01 -18.14
C TYR A 89 -5.85 -9.78 -16.84
N GLN A 90 -6.76 -9.28 -16.00
CA GLN A 90 -7.22 -9.91 -14.75
C GLN A 90 -6.08 -10.47 -13.87
N PRO A 91 -5.07 -9.68 -13.53
CA PRO A 91 -3.89 -10.17 -12.78
C PRO A 91 -4.27 -10.73 -11.40
N LYS A 92 -5.27 -10.14 -10.75
CA LYS A 92 -5.73 -10.59 -9.44
C LYS A 92 -6.29 -12.01 -9.47
N GLU A 93 -7.12 -12.35 -10.44
CA GLU A 93 -7.70 -13.69 -10.57
C GLU A 93 -6.64 -14.77 -10.83
N GLN A 94 -5.56 -14.41 -11.53
CA GLN A 94 -4.44 -15.32 -11.76
C GLN A 94 -3.65 -15.57 -10.47
N LEU A 95 -3.42 -14.53 -9.68
CA LEU A 95 -2.70 -14.59 -8.41
C LEU A 95 -3.49 -15.31 -7.31
N GLU A 96 -4.82 -15.18 -7.28
CA GLU A 96 -5.71 -15.87 -6.31
C GLU A 96 -5.65 -17.40 -6.40
N ARG A 97 -5.10 -17.95 -7.48
CA ARG A 97 -4.86 -19.40 -7.60
C ARG A 97 -3.71 -19.90 -6.74
N ILE A 98 -2.80 -19.01 -6.37
CA ILE A 98 -1.56 -19.31 -5.65
C ILE A 98 -1.59 -18.70 -4.24
N PHE A 99 -2.09 -17.48 -4.12
CA PHE A 99 -2.10 -16.72 -2.87
C PHE A 99 -3.50 -16.69 -2.28
N THR A 100 -3.68 -17.30 -1.11
CA THR A 100 -4.99 -17.40 -0.45
C THR A 100 -5.45 -16.05 0.12
N HIS A 101 -4.53 -15.23 0.60
CA HIS A 101 -4.83 -13.97 1.28
C HIS A 101 -4.12 -12.78 0.63
N ILE A 102 -4.66 -12.31 -0.47
CA ILE A 102 -4.15 -11.11 -1.14
C ILE A 102 -4.77 -9.87 -0.48
N LEU A 103 -3.94 -9.04 0.16
CA LEU A 103 -4.36 -7.77 0.75
C LEU A 103 -4.58 -6.71 -0.33
N GLU A 104 -3.65 -6.62 -1.27
CA GLU A 104 -3.71 -5.67 -2.39
C GLU A 104 -2.87 -6.13 -3.58
N VAL A 105 -3.26 -5.70 -4.76
CA VAL A 105 -2.45 -5.79 -5.98
C VAL A 105 -2.29 -4.38 -6.53
N ARG A 106 -1.05 -3.91 -6.62
CA ARG A 106 -0.71 -2.59 -7.18
C ARG A 106 0.15 -2.75 -8.41
N THR A 107 0.00 -1.87 -9.37
CA THR A 107 0.89 -1.78 -10.53
C THR A 107 1.80 -0.58 -10.35
N GLU A 108 3.10 -0.75 -10.57
CA GLU A 108 4.10 0.32 -10.41
C GLU A 108 3.86 1.50 -11.37
N ARG A 109 3.30 1.22 -12.53
CA ARG A 109 2.83 2.22 -13.49
C ARG A 109 1.87 3.22 -12.86
N ASN A 110 0.89 2.73 -12.08
CA ASN A 110 -0.08 3.60 -11.40
C ASN A 110 0.59 4.45 -10.32
N ARG A 111 1.62 3.92 -9.65
CA ARG A 111 2.37 4.67 -8.64
C ARG A 111 3.20 5.80 -9.25
N LYS A 112 3.87 5.56 -10.38
CA LYS A 112 4.61 6.61 -11.09
C LYS A 112 3.69 7.73 -11.54
N LEU A 113 2.52 7.39 -12.08
CA LEU A 113 1.53 8.38 -12.48
C LEU A 113 1.04 9.23 -11.30
N VAL A 114 0.72 8.60 -10.15
CA VAL A 114 0.29 9.33 -8.95
C VAL A 114 1.44 10.19 -8.38
N GLN A 115 2.67 9.68 -8.39
CA GLN A 115 3.84 10.38 -7.86
C GLN A 115 4.26 11.54 -8.78
N GLU A 116 4.16 11.39 -10.08
CA GLU A 116 4.33 12.47 -11.06
C GLU A 116 3.26 13.56 -10.90
N TRP A 117 2.07 13.20 -10.43
CA TRP A 117 1.02 14.15 -10.06
C TRP A 117 1.29 14.87 -8.73
N GLU A 118 1.82 14.16 -7.73
CA GLU A 118 2.18 14.74 -6.43
C GLU A 118 3.44 15.61 -6.50
N ASP A 119 4.45 15.19 -7.28
CA ASP A 119 5.72 15.91 -7.42
C ASP A 119 5.70 16.96 -8.55
N GLY A 120 4.75 16.85 -9.47
CA GLY A 120 4.81 17.56 -10.74
C GLY A 120 3.83 18.68 -10.93
N GLN A 121 3.26 19.35 -9.94
CA GLN A 121 2.65 20.66 -10.17
C GLN A 121 1.69 21.08 -9.04
N ALA A 122 2.23 21.40 -7.91
CA ALA A 122 1.67 22.49 -7.13
C ALA A 122 2.28 23.82 -7.61
N GLU A 123 2.41 24.04 -8.91
CA GLU A 123 2.57 25.38 -9.44
C GLU A 123 1.17 25.93 -9.75
N ASP A 124 0.88 26.95 -9.01
CA ASP A 124 -0.21 27.90 -9.00
C ASP A 124 -0.67 28.28 -10.45
N THR A 125 -1.39 27.38 -11.07
CA THR A 125 -2.14 27.70 -12.28
C THR A 125 -3.59 27.35 -11.99
N GLN A 126 -4.47 28.31 -12.20
CA GLN A 126 -5.92 28.15 -12.27
C GLN A 126 -6.26 27.13 -13.40
N THR A 127 -5.92 25.89 -13.17
CA THR A 127 -6.21 24.81 -14.12
C THR A 127 -7.68 24.49 -13.98
N ASP A 128 -8.44 24.63 -15.05
CA ASP A 128 -9.87 24.28 -15.08
C ASP A 128 -10.03 22.83 -14.57
N PRO A 129 -10.78 22.61 -13.49
CA PRO A 129 -11.00 21.27 -12.93
C PRO A 129 -11.52 20.26 -13.95
N LYS A 130 -12.21 20.73 -14.98
CA LYS A 130 -12.68 19.92 -16.11
C LYS A 130 -11.52 19.35 -16.93
N LEU A 131 -10.51 20.16 -17.24
CA LEU A 131 -9.32 19.72 -17.97
C LEU A 131 -8.50 18.69 -17.18
N VAL A 132 -8.41 18.88 -15.86
CA VAL A 132 -7.75 17.92 -14.95
C VAL A 132 -8.47 16.58 -14.98
N PHE A 133 -9.80 16.59 -14.91
CA PHE A 133 -10.58 15.36 -14.97
C PHE A 133 -10.48 14.66 -16.32
N GLU A 134 -10.51 15.39 -17.43
CA GLU A 134 -10.36 14.83 -18.79
C GLU A 134 -8.99 14.14 -18.96
N GLN A 135 -7.93 14.74 -18.45
CA GLN A 135 -6.59 14.15 -18.46
C GLN A 135 -6.53 12.87 -17.59
N PHE A 136 -7.05 12.94 -16.38
CA PHE A 136 -7.14 11.81 -15.47
C PHE A 136 -7.93 10.64 -16.06
N PHE A 137 -9.10 10.92 -16.63
CA PHE A 137 -9.93 9.92 -17.30
C PHE A 137 -9.17 9.26 -18.48
N SER A 138 -8.54 10.07 -19.32
CA SER A 138 -7.77 9.60 -20.45
C SER A 138 -6.60 8.68 -20.05
N GLN A 139 -5.94 9.00 -18.94
CA GLN A 139 -4.85 8.18 -18.41
C GLN A 139 -5.33 6.86 -17.81
N ILE A 140 -6.45 6.85 -17.07
CA ILE A 140 -6.97 5.64 -16.44
C ILE A 140 -7.63 4.71 -17.46
N GLN A 141 -8.44 5.28 -18.37
CA GLN A 141 -9.20 4.50 -19.33
C GLN A 141 -8.44 4.20 -20.64
N GLY A 142 -7.27 4.83 -20.85
CA GLY A 142 -6.50 4.70 -22.10
C GLY A 142 -7.20 5.29 -23.33
N ARG A 143 -8.30 6.04 -23.15
CA ARG A 143 -9.10 6.66 -24.22
C ARG A 143 -9.61 8.03 -23.79
N LYS A 144 -9.96 8.87 -24.75
CA LYS A 144 -10.65 10.14 -24.49
C LYS A 144 -12.12 9.91 -24.12
N LEU A 145 -12.70 10.89 -23.42
CA LEU A 145 -14.15 10.94 -23.14
C LEU A 145 -14.94 10.90 -24.44
N GLN A 146 -16.01 10.12 -24.46
CA GLN A 146 -17.01 10.14 -25.53
C GLN A 146 -17.96 11.32 -25.35
N GLU A 147 -18.70 11.71 -26.39
CA GLU A 147 -19.59 12.87 -26.37
C GLU A 147 -20.63 12.81 -25.24
N GLU A 148 -21.18 11.61 -24.99
CA GLU A 148 -22.16 11.39 -23.92
C GLU A 148 -21.54 11.56 -22.52
N GLU A 149 -20.31 11.06 -22.32
CA GLU A 149 -19.56 11.16 -21.05
C GLU A 149 -19.13 12.61 -20.79
N ALA A 150 -18.74 13.33 -21.84
CA ALA A 150 -18.38 14.75 -21.76
C ALA A 150 -19.59 15.62 -21.39
N ALA A 151 -20.78 15.30 -21.91
CA ALA A 151 -22.02 16.00 -21.57
C ALA A 151 -22.40 15.82 -20.09
N VAL A 152 -22.27 14.58 -19.55
CA VAL A 152 -22.49 14.31 -18.12
C VAL A 152 -21.49 15.06 -17.26
N LEU A 153 -20.21 15.11 -17.67
CA LEU A 153 -19.18 15.86 -16.95
C LEU A 153 -19.52 17.36 -16.88
N GLU A 154 -19.99 17.94 -17.97
CA GLU A 154 -20.39 19.36 -18.01
C GLU A 154 -21.57 19.63 -17.05
N GLU A 155 -22.56 18.75 -17.03
CA GLU A 155 -23.69 18.88 -16.12
C GLU A 155 -23.27 18.84 -14.63
N VAL A 156 -22.33 17.92 -14.28
CA VAL A 156 -21.81 17.80 -12.92
C VAL A 156 -21.04 19.06 -12.51
N PHE A 157 -20.15 19.57 -13.35
CA PHE A 157 -19.40 20.79 -13.04
C PHE A 157 -20.26 22.05 -13.01
N ALA A 158 -21.34 22.10 -13.81
CA ALA A 158 -22.32 23.18 -13.73
C ALA A 158 -23.03 23.21 -12.39
N LYS A 159 -23.48 22.04 -11.87
CA LYS A 159 -24.13 21.93 -10.56
C LYS A 159 -23.20 22.32 -9.42
N ILE A 160 -21.93 21.89 -9.45
CA ILE A 160 -20.94 22.26 -8.41
C ILE A 160 -20.74 23.78 -8.37
N ARG A 161 -20.64 24.44 -9.52
CA ARG A 161 -20.53 25.92 -9.58
C ARG A 161 -21.75 26.65 -9.06
N GLU A 162 -22.96 26.08 -9.22
CA GLU A 162 -24.21 26.65 -8.68
C GLU A 162 -24.29 26.49 -7.15
N GLU A 163 -23.68 25.46 -6.57
CA GLU A 163 -23.68 25.22 -5.12
C GLU A 163 -22.60 26.03 -4.37
N GLU A 164 -21.54 26.48 -5.05
CA GLU A 164 -20.45 27.27 -4.47
C GLU A 164 -20.65 28.82 -4.59
N GLY A 165 -21.69 29.29 -5.27
CA GLY A 165 -22.02 30.71 -5.45
C GLY A 165 -23.20 31.14 -4.61
#